data_05d0cbc38f9d53a304770db02fc6afad
#
_entry.id   05d0cbc38f9d53a304770db02fc6afad
#
_cell.length_a   1.000
_cell.length_b   1.000
_cell.length_c   1.000
_cell.angle_alpha   90.00
_cell.angle_beta   90.00
_cell.angle_gamma   90.00
#
_symmetry.space_group_name_H-M   'P 1'
#
loop_
_entity.id
_entity.type
_entity.pdbx_description
1 polymer ?
#
loop_
_entity_poly.entity_id
_entity_poly.type
_entity_poly.pdbx_seq_one_letter_code
_entity_poly.pdbx_strand_id
1 'polypeptide(L)'
;MVARRRGHIINLSSSAGKEVYANGNVYCATKFAVEALTRAMRLDLHAHNIRVSQVSPGHVEETEFAITRFDGDAERAKIYNDFQPLKAADVAEAIWFVATRPPHVNIQDIVMFSTQQASATIVDRSGRK
;
A
#
# COMPACT_ATOMS: atom_id res chain seq x y z
N MET A 1 13.66 13.99 13.41
CA MET A 1 14.53 13.16 12.57
C MET A 1 15.69 13.96 12.00
N VAL A 2 15.47 15.10 11.37
CA VAL A 2 16.52 15.94 10.75
C VAL A 2 17.64 16.28 11.73
N ALA A 3 17.33 16.84 12.89
CA ALA A 3 18.34 17.20 13.91
C ALA A 3 19.18 16.00 14.40
N ARG A 4 18.60 14.80 14.41
CA ARG A 4 19.31 13.56 14.79
C ARG A 4 20.06 12.89 13.63
N ARG A 5 19.89 13.40 12.42
CA ARG A 5 20.39 12.81 11.16
C ARG A 5 20.12 11.30 11.05
N ARG A 6 18.95 10.89 11.51
CA ARG A 6 18.53 9.48 11.53
C ARG A 6 17.01 9.38 11.59
N GLY A 7 16.46 8.54 10.75
CA GLY A 7 15.04 8.22 10.74
C GLY A 7 14.63 7.35 9.57
N HIS A 8 13.39 6.88 9.63
CA HIS A 8 12.74 6.18 8.55
C HIS A 8 11.26 6.53 8.54
N ILE A 9 10.76 7.00 7.42
CA ILE A 9 9.35 7.24 7.15
C ILE A 9 8.88 6.12 6.22
N ILE A 10 7.82 5.42 6.59
CA ILE A 10 7.22 4.38 5.76
C ILE A 10 5.76 4.75 5.55
N ASN A 11 5.40 5.10 4.33
CA ASN A 11 4.05 5.44 3.95
C ASN A 11 3.29 4.20 3.47
N LEU A 12 2.08 4.02 3.97
CA LEU A 12 1.16 3.00 3.45
C LEU A 12 0.29 3.62 2.36
N SER A 13 0.58 3.25 1.12
CA SER A 13 -0.19 3.66 -0.05
C SER A 13 -1.16 2.55 -0.49
N SER A 14 -1.28 2.32 -1.77
CA SER A 14 -2.14 1.32 -2.40
C SER A 14 -1.71 1.11 -3.85
N SER A 15 -2.11 -0.01 -4.46
CA SER A 15 -2.09 -0.19 -5.92
C SER A 15 -2.87 0.93 -6.63
N ALA A 16 -3.88 1.53 -5.98
CA ALA A 16 -4.62 2.70 -6.44
C ALA A 16 -3.77 3.99 -6.57
N GLY A 17 -2.55 4.01 -6.02
CA GLY A 17 -1.56 5.05 -6.24
C GLY A 17 -0.66 4.80 -7.45
N LYS A 18 -0.80 3.64 -8.10
CA LYS A 18 -0.06 3.23 -9.30
C LYS A 18 -0.96 3.15 -10.53
N GLU A 19 -2.21 2.79 -10.33
CA GLU A 19 -3.21 2.61 -11.38
C GLU A 19 -4.54 3.23 -10.96
N VAL A 20 -5.29 3.74 -11.94
CA VAL A 20 -6.65 4.23 -11.73
C VAL A 20 -7.67 3.17 -12.11
N TYR A 21 -8.85 3.22 -11.53
CA TYR A 21 -9.97 2.34 -11.87
C TYR A 21 -11.31 3.07 -11.79
N ALA A 22 -12.30 2.54 -12.48
CA ALA A 22 -13.64 3.11 -12.52
C ALA A 22 -14.25 3.24 -11.10
N ASN A 23 -14.89 4.36 -10.83
CA ASN A 23 -15.47 4.71 -9.52
C ASN A 23 -14.44 4.88 -8.38
N GLY A 24 -13.14 4.95 -8.71
CA GLY A 24 -12.05 5.16 -7.76
C GLY A 24 -11.45 6.56 -7.77
N ASN A 25 -12.06 7.54 -8.44
CA ASN A 25 -11.50 8.85 -8.76
C ASN A 25 -10.84 9.57 -7.56
N VAL A 26 -11.60 9.84 -6.50
CA VAL A 26 -11.06 10.53 -5.30
C VAL A 26 -10.03 9.66 -4.58
N TYR A 27 -10.33 8.39 -4.37
CA TYR A 27 -9.41 7.48 -3.70
C TYR A 27 -8.09 7.34 -4.47
N CYS A 28 -8.14 7.11 -5.78
CA CYS A 28 -6.95 7.06 -6.61
C CYS A 28 -6.17 8.38 -6.52
N ALA A 29 -6.84 9.52 -6.64
CA ALA A 29 -6.20 10.83 -6.55
C ALA A 29 -5.44 11.00 -5.22
N THR A 30 -6.03 10.61 -4.09
CA THR A 30 -5.37 10.69 -2.77
C THR A 30 -4.14 9.77 -2.70
N LYS A 31 -4.22 8.58 -3.30
CA LYS A 31 -3.10 7.62 -3.28
C LYS A 31 -1.98 8.00 -4.25
N PHE A 32 -2.29 8.61 -5.39
CA PHE A 32 -1.28 9.25 -6.25
C PHE A 32 -0.61 10.45 -5.55
N ALA A 33 -1.36 11.21 -4.76
CA ALA A 33 -0.78 12.28 -3.95
C ALA A 33 0.20 11.74 -2.89
N VAL A 34 -0.10 10.61 -2.24
CA VAL A 34 0.85 9.91 -1.32
C VAL A 34 2.10 9.46 -2.06
N GLU A 35 1.97 8.95 -3.28
CA GLU A 35 3.11 8.58 -4.14
C GLU A 35 4.02 9.79 -4.39
N ALA A 36 3.44 10.90 -4.86
CA ALA A 36 4.18 12.13 -5.15
C ALA A 36 4.86 12.69 -3.89
N LEU A 37 4.13 12.73 -2.76
CA LEU A 37 4.64 13.18 -1.47
C LEU A 37 5.81 12.31 -0.99
N THR A 38 5.70 10.98 -1.12
CA THR A 38 6.77 10.05 -0.73
C THR A 38 8.04 10.29 -1.53
N ARG A 39 7.91 10.52 -2.83
CA ARG A 39 9.06 10.85 -3.70
C ARG A 39 9.67 12.20 -3.35
N ALA A 40 8.86 13.22 -3.11
CA ALA A 40 9.32 14.55 -2.69
C ALA A 40 10.08 14.50 -1.37
N MET A 41 9.49 13.86 -0.33
CA MET A 41 10.16 13.66 0.96
C MET A 41 11.51 12.95 0.82
N ARG A 42 11.65 12.00 -0.10
CA ARG A 42 12.92 11.31 -0.35
C ARG A 42 13.98 12.25 -0.89
N LEU A 43 13.60 13.14 -1.82
CA LEU A 43 14.51 14.17 -2.35
C LEU A 43 14.92 15.18 -1.28
N ASP A 44 13.99 15.59 -0.41
CA ASP A 44 14.26 16.59 0.61
C ASP A 44 15.09 16.04 1.78
N LEU A 45 14.94 14.76 2.10
CA LEU A 45 15.46 14.19 3.35
C LEU A 45 16.70 13.31 3.19
N HIS A 46 17.10 12.94 1.97
CA HIS A 46 18.25 12.05 1.76
C HIS A 46 19.55 12.63 2.34
N ALA A 47 19.78 13.93 2.20
CA ALA A 47 20.98 14.62 2.73
C ALA A 47 21.01 14.63 4.28
N HIS A 48 19.88 14.33 4.93
CA HIS A 48 19.76 14.22 6.37
C HIS A 48 19.85 12.79 6.89
N ASN A 49 20.25 11.84 6.04
CA ASN A 49 20.34 10.42 6.37
C ASN A 49 19.01 9.84 6.87
N ILE A 50 17.89 10.26 6.26
CA ILE A 50 16.55 9.78 6.56
C ILE A 50 16.07 8.95 5.37
N ARG A 51 15.65 7.72 5.66
CA ARG A 51 15.03 6.84 4.66
C ARG A 51 13.58 7.21 4.49
N VAL A 52 13.08 7.10 3.25
CA VAL A 52 11.65 7.26 2.95
C VAL A 52 11.21 6.14 2.02
N SER A 53 10.31 5.34 2.50
CA SER A 53 9.80 4.12 1.85
C SER A 53 8.29 4.19 1.68
N GLN A 54 7.77 3.35 0.81
CA GLN A 54 6.34 3.18 0.60
C GLN A 54 6.02 1.69 0.43
N VAL A 55 4.88 1.27 0.98
CA VAL A 55 4.28 -0.04 0.73
C VAL A 55 2.91 0.18 0.10
N SER A 56 2.67 -0.44 -1.05
CA SER A 56 1.51 -0.22 -1.92
C SER A 56 0.78 -1.56 -2.17
N PRO A 57 -0.05 -2.02 -1.22
CA PRO A 57 -0.77 -3.28 -1.39
C PRO A 57 -1.93 -3.16 -2.37
N GLY A 58 -2.30 -4.29 -2.99
CA GLY A 58 -3.55 -4.51 -3.67
C GLY A 58 -4.72 -4.69 -2.70
N HIS A 59 -5.60 -5.64 -2.99
CA HIS A 59 -6.72 -5.97 -2.10
C HIS A 59 -6.24 -6.66 -0.82
N VAL A 60 -6.66 -6.14 0.32
CA VAL A 60 -6.33 -6.68 1.66
C VAL A 60 -7.63 -6.95 2.40
N GLU A 61 -7.84 -8.20 2.81
CA GLU A 61 -8.97 -8.61 3.65
C GLU A 61 -8.64 -8.56 5.15
N GLU A 62 -9.59 -8.93 5.99
CA GLU A 62 -9.48 -8.94 7.45
C GLU A 62 -9.20 -7.52 8.02
N THR A 63 -9.74 -6.49 7.35
CA THR A 63 -9.65 -5.10 7.78
C THR A 63 -11.03 -4.45 7.69
N GLU A 64 -11.21 -3.32 8.38
CA GLU A 64 -12.44 -2.52 8.28
C GLU A 64 -12.52 -1.70 6.99
N PHE A 65 -11.50 -1.76 6.13
CA PHE A 65 -11.41 -0.90 4.95
C PHE A 65 -12.61 -1.04 4.00
N ALA A 66 -13.01 -2.28 3.69
CA ALA A 66 -14.14 -2.51 2.79
C ALA A 66 -15.47 -2.01 3.38
N ILE A 67 -15.70 -2.25 4.67
CA ILE A 67 -16.89 -1.77 5.39
C ILE A 67 -16.92 -0.25 5.40
N THR A 68 -15.82 0.38 5.76
CA THR A 68 -15.69 1.86 5.80
C THR A 68 -15.88 2.47 4.41
N ARG A 69 -15.28 1.85 3.37
CA ARG A 69 -15.39 2.32 1.99
C ARG A 69 -16.83 2.30 1.45
N PHE A 70 -17.63 1.36 1.90
CA PHE A 70 -19.01 1.18 1.43
C PHE A 70 -20.04 1.66 2.46
N ASP A 71 -19.68 2.59 3.35
CA ASP A 71 -20.55 3.22 4.32
C ASP A 71 -21.32 2.21 5.21
N GLY A 72 -20.67 1.09 5.56
CA GLY A 72 -21.26 0.03 6.38
C GLY A 72 -22.07 -1.01 5.59
N ASP A 73 -22.15 -0.92 4.27
CA ASP A 73 -22.84 -1.91 3.43
C ASP A 73 -22.06 -3.23 3.41
N ALA A 74 -22.49 -4.18 4.24
CA ALA A 74 -21.85 -5.48 4.41
C ALA A 74 -21.91 -6.34 3.13
N GLU A 75 -22.95 -6.20 2.30
CA GLU A 75 -23.06 -6.96 1.06
C GLU A 75 -22.04 -6.47 0.02
N ARG A 76 -21.91 -5.15 -0.13
CA ARG A 76 -20.88 -4.55 -1.00
C ARG A 76 -19.47 -4.79 -0.48
N ALA A 77 -19.29 -4.95 0.83
CA ALA A 77 -18.00 -5.25 1.43
C ALA A 77 -17.48 -6.68 1.12
N LYS A 78 -18.35 -7.59 0.64
CA LYS A 78 -17.98 -8.97 0.25
C LYS A 78 -17.17 -9.06 -1.05
N ILE A 79 -16.57 -7.99 -1.50
CA ILE A 79 -15.78 -7.92 -2.76
C ILE A 79 -14.57 -8.85 -2.78
N TYR A 80 -14.21 -9.44 -1.63
CA TYR A 80 -13.06 -10.33 -1.48
C TYR A 80 -13.42 -11.82 -1.37
N ASN A 81 -14.70 -12.19 -1.43
CA ASN A 81 -15.12 -13.55 -1.08
C ASN A 81 -14.78 -14.61 -2.15
N ASP A 82 -14.60 -14.20 -3.39
CA ASP A 82 -14.43 -15.08 -4.56
C ASP A 82 -12.97 -15.27 -5.01
N PHE A 83 -12.01 -14.76 -4.24
CA PHE A 83 -10.58 -14.99 -4.46
C PHE A 83 -9.83 -14.91 -3.12
N GLN A 84 -8.55 -15.21 -3.12
CA GLN A 84 -7.70 -15.08 -1.93
C GLN A 84 -6.91 -13.77 -1.98
N PRO A 85 -7.36 -12.68 -1.31
CA PRO A 85 -6.62 -11.43 -1.23
C PRO A 85 -5.43 -11.54 -0.26
N LEU A 86 -4.66 -10.46 -0.17
CA LEU A 86 -3.68 -10.29 0.89
C LEU A 86 -4.38 -10.17 2.24
N LYS A 87 -3.67 -10.51 3.30
CA LYS A 87 -4.05 -10.27 4.69
C LYS A 87 -3.29 -9.08 5.27
N ALA A 88 -3.80 -8.50 6.34
CA ALA A 88 -3.10 -7.44 7.06
C ALA A 88 -1.71 -7.88 7.53
N ALA A 89 -1.54 -9.15 7.91
CA ALA A 89 -0.26 -9.74 8.29
C ALA A 89 0.77 -9.70 7.16
N ASP A 90 0.38 -10.00 5.91
CA ASP A 90 1.30 -9.97 4.76
C ASP A 90 1.86 -8.55 4.55
N VAL A 91 1.01 -7.55 4.70
CA VAL A 91 1.41 -6.14 4.59
C VAL A 91 2.32 -5.74 5.75
N ALA A 92 2.02 -6.19 6.96
CA ALA A 92 2.84 -5.93 8.14
C ALA A 92 4.24 -6.55 8.02
N GLU A 93 4.36 -7.77 7.47
CA GLU A 93 5.65 -8.41 7.19
C GLU A 93 6.48 -7.61 6.18
N ALA A 94 5.86 -7.11 5.12
CA ALA A 94 6.53 -6.25 4.14
C ALA A 94 7.04 -4.95 4.79
N ILE A 95 6.23 -4.31 5.65
CA ILE A 95 6.63 -3.12 6.42
C ILE A 95 7.79 -3.46 7.35
N TRP A 96 7.72 -4.58 8.06
CA TRP A 96 8.79 -5.05 8.94
C TRP A 96 10.09 -5.29 8.17
N PHE A 97 10.00 -5.95 7.02
CA PHE A 97 11.16 -6.16 6.16
C PHE A 97 11.81 -4.83 5.76
N VAL A 98 11.04 -3.84 5.33
CA VAL A 98 11.53 -2.51 4.97
C VAL A 98 12.17 -1.81 6.17
N ALA A 99 11.51 -1.85 7.32
CA ALA A 99 11.93 -1.16 8.54
C ALA A 99 13.27 -1.69 9.09
N THR A 100 13.50 -2.99 8.98
CA THR A 100 14.65 -3.71 9.58
C THR A 100 15.88 -3.77 8.69
N ARG A 101 15.87 -3.19 7.49
CA ARG A 101 17.08 -3.16 6.65
C ARG A 101 18.17 -2.31 7.27
N PRO A 102 19.45 -2.61 6.99
CA PRO A 102 20.57 -1.80 7.45
C PRO A 102 20.39 -0.31 7.10
N PRO A 103 20.91 0.62 7.91
CA PRO A 103 20.63 2.06 7.74
C PRO A 103 20.99 2.65 6.37
N HIS A 104 21.94 2.08 5.66
CA HIS A 104 22.34 2.53 4.31
C HIS A 104 21.43 1.99 3.20
N VAL A 105 20.53 1.05 3.52
CA VAL A 105 19.60 0.45 2.56
C VAL A 105 18.24 1.15 2.68
N ASN A 106 17.82 1.79 1.60
CA ASN A 106 16.49 2.38 1.49
C ASN A 106 15.69 1.65 0.40
N ILE A 107 14.81 0.73 0.80
CA ILE A 107 13.83 0.15 -0.11
C ILE A 107 12.77 1.20 -0.36
N GLN A 108 12.73 1.72 -1.57
CA GLN A 108 11.93 2.89 -1.89
C GLN A 108 10.46 2.60 -2.04
N ASP A 109 10.12 1.44 -2.62
CA ASP A 109 8.75 1.07 -2.92
C ASP A 109 8.59 -0.45 -2.96
N ILE A 110 7.51 -0.94 -2.36
CA ILE A 110 7.05 -2.31 -2.49
C ILE A 110 5.60 -2.26 -2.98
N VAL A 111 5.37 -2.78 -4.17
CA VAL A 111 4.02 -3.06 -4.68
C VAL A 111 3.76 -4.53 -4.47
N MET A 112 2.65 -4.87 -3.83
CA MET A 112 2.33 -6.26 -3.54
C MET A 112 0.87 -6.57 -3.86
N PHE A 113 0.66 -7.70 -4.52
CA PHE A 113 -0.64 -8.24 -4.87
C PHE A 113 -0.73 -9.70 -4.41
N SER A 114 -1.94 -10.20 -4.20
CA SER A 114 -2.14 -11.64 -4.10
C SER A 114 -1.90 -12.29 -5.47
N THR A 115 -1.59 -13.58 -5.47
CA THR A 115 -1.33 -14.34 -6.72
C THR A 115 -2.50 -14.28 -7.71
N GLN A 116 -3.73 -14.19 -7.20
CA GLN A 116 -4.94 -14.11 -8.03
C GLN A 116 -5.24 -12.68 -8.50
N GLN A 117 -4.49 -11.67 -8.05
CA GLN A 117 -4.67 -10.28 -8.48
C GLN A 117 -3.48 -9.81 -9.32
N ALA A 118 -3.70 -9.58 -10.61
CA ALA A 118 -2.66 -9.15 -11.56
C ALA A 118 -2.49 -7.62 -11.63
N SER A 119 -3.54 -6.84 -11.31
CA SER A 119 -3.53 -5.38 -11.30
C SER A 119 -4.59 -4.84 -10.36
N ALA A 120 -4.75 -3.51 -10.29
CA ALA A 120 -5.82 -2.90 -9.49
C ALA A 120 -7.24 -3.37 -9.90
N THR A 121 -7.41 -3.85 -11.13
CA THR A 121 -8.72 -4.22 -11.69
C THR A 121 -8.82 -5.66 -12.16
N ILE A 122 -7.70 -6.34 -12.44
CA ILE A 122 -7.70 -7.70 -12.99
C ILE A 122 -7.49 -8.69 -11.84
N VAL A 123 -8.53 -9.44 -11.54
CA VAL A 123 -8.56 -10.45 -10.47
C VAL A 123 -9.13 -11.75 -11.03
N ASP A 124 -8.45 -12.87 -10.75
CA ASP A 124 -9.01 -14.21 -10.97
C ASP A 124 -10.06 -14.49 -9.89
N ARG A 125 -11.32 -14.51 -10.28
CA ARG A 125 -12.47 -14.73 -9.40
C ARG A 125 -13.05 -16.14 -9.50
N SER A 126 -12.21 -17.11 -9.85
CA SER A 126 -12.62 -18.52 -9.97
C SER A 126 -12.80 -19.25 -8.64
N GLY A 127 -12.72 -18.52 -7.54
CA GLY A 127 -12.82 -19.04 -6.18
C GLY A 127 -11.49 -19.00 -5.43
N ARG A 128 -11.56 -19.19 -4.12
CA ARG A 128 -10.36 -19.27 -3.26
C ARG A 128 -9.59 -20.56 -3.54
N LYS A 129 -8.29 -20.45 -3.69
CA LYS A 129 -7.37 -21.58 -3.96
C LYS A 129 -6.42 -21.80 -2.78
#